data_c9a0fcff8a0afce297baffaf697249fb
#
_entry.id   c9a0fcff8a0afce297baffaf697249fb
#
_cell.length_a   1.000
_cell.length_b   1.000
_cell.length_c   1.000
_cell.angle_alpha   90.00
_cell.angle_beta   90.00
_cell.angle_gamma   90.00
#
_symmetry.space_group_name_H-M   'P 1'
#
loop_
_entity.id
_entity.type
_entity.pdbx_description
1 polymer ?
#
loop_
_entity_poly.entity_id
_entity_poly.type
_entity_poly.pdbx_seq_one_letter_code
_entity_poly.pdbx_strand_id
1 'polypeptide(L)'
;MTERRPGRPASSPPPTRWDRFLYWAGRFRRDESFDETERDYKIEVAEHLQAAKVALFEDDPAWLDKLHYAITAPPNNLTNWRETQAFEAWCRLHPENGKVALRRLWDEDVAVAERMDTFAEAVAPSGRLARIAETSFFHMAMDPHAFPIYRAAPVDKALDLTGYPTPSEVGVKSGELGRRYEHFLTFLDIMIKRAANGELELRDRLDAQSAAWMVTQWPPLEYWSETDRQAFSEYQGQGSLIR
;
A
#
# COMPACT_ATOMS: atom_id res chain seq x y z
N MET A 1 -19.57 -62.49 -4.59
CA MET A 1 -19.75 -61.05 -4.94
C MET A 1 -19.27 -60.20 -3.82
N THR A 2 -18.10 -59.60 -3.96
CA THR A 2 -17.46 -58.78 -2.91
C THR A 2 -17.82 -57.33 -3.20
N GLU A 3 -18.69 -56.73 -2.39
CA GLU A 3 -19.04 -55.31 -2.48
C GLU A 3 -17.80 -54.44 -2.22
N ARG A 4 -17.36 -53.68 -3.23
CA ARG A 4 -16.36 -52.65 -3.07
C ARG A 4 -17.00 -51.47 -2.29
N ARG A 5 -16.50 -51.22 -1.05
CA ARG A 5 -16.81 -50.02 -0.30
C ARG A 5 -16.40 -48.79 -1.12
N PRO A 6 -17.30 -47.80 -1.27
CA PRO A 6 -16.93 -46.55 -1.94
C PRO A 6 -15.76 -45.89 -1.19
N GLY A 7 -14.72 -45.56 -1.92
CA GLY A 7 -13.53 -44.87 -1.37
C GLY A 7 -13.94 -43.53 -0.72
N ARG A 8 -13.42 -43.27 0.49
CA ARG A 8 -13.58 -42.00 1.18
C ARG A 8 -13.11 -40.90 0.24
N PRO A 9 -13.89 -39.81 -0.01
CA PRO A 9 -13.42 -38.72 -0.82
C PRO A 9 -12.10 -38.20 -0.26
N ALA A 10 -11.11 -37.99 -1.13
CA ALA A 10 -9.83 -37.42 -0.75
C ALA A 10 -10.11 -36.08 -0.03
N SER A 11 -9.62 -35.95 1.21
CA SER A 11 -9.72 -34.69 1.94
C SER A 11 -9.01 -33.62 1.13
N SER A 12 -9.69 -32.49 0.89
CA SER A 12 -9.06 -31.33 0.26
C SER A 12 -7.76 -30.98 1.00
N PRO A 13 -6.69 -30.62 0.28
CA PRO A 13 -5.45 -30.21 0.94
C PRO A 13 -5.73 -29.06 1.91
N PRO A 14 -4.98 -28.98 3.03
CA PRO A 14 -5.17 -27.88 3.97
C PRO A 14 -4.94 -26.54 3.26
N PRO A 15 -5.67 -25.47 3.66
CA PRO A 15 -5.54 -24.17 3.02
C PRO A 15 -4.12 -23.63 3.15
N THR A 16 -3.60 -23.07 2.06
CA THR A 16 -2.28 -22.43 2.04
C THR A 16 -2.30 -21.13 2.89
N ARG A 17 -1.12 -20.54 3.14
CA ARG A 17 -1.03 -19.22 3.78
C ARG A 17 -1.80 -18.16 2.99
N TRP A 18 -1.68 -18.19 1.65
CA TRP A 18 -2.42 -17.31 0.74
C TRP A 18 -3.94 -17.52 0.81
N ASP A 19 -4.42 -18.75 0.86
CA ASP A 19 -5.86 -19.02 0.93
C ASP A 19 -6.47 -18.44 2.21
N ARG A 20 -5.76 -18.55 3.32
CA ARG A 20 -6.20 -17.96 4.60
C ARG A 20 -6.18 -16.43 4.56
N PHE A 21 -5.13 -15.83 3.97
CA PHE A 21 -5.04 -14.38 3.83
C PHE A 21 -6.18 -13.84 2.96
N LEU A 22 -6.40 -14.45 1.80
CA LEU A 22 -7.46 -14.06 0.87
C LEU A 22 -8.86 -14.31 1.42
N TYR A 23 -9.05 -15.35 2.23
CA TYR A 23 -10.32 -15.55 2.93
C TYR A 23 -10.67 -14.34 3.81
N TRP A 24 -9.74 -13.87 4.63
CA TRP A 24 -9.98 -12.71 5.49
C TRP A 24 -10.04 -11.39 4.70
N ALA A 25 -9.22 -11.23 3.69
CA ALA A 25 -9.30 -10.10 2.77
C ALA A 25 -10.68 -10.02 2.11
N GLY A 26 -11.22 -11.17 1.68
CA GLY A 26 -12.56 -11.25 1.10
C GLY A 26 -13.68 -10.93 2.11
N ARG A 27 -13.49 -11.24 3.40
CA ARG A 27 -14.45 -10.87 4.44
C ARG A 27 -14.53 -9.35 4.61
N PHE A 28 -13.41 -8.65 4.60
CA PHE A 28 -13.36 -7.19 4.64
C PHE A 28 -13.83 -6.57 3.33
N ARG A 29 -13.38 -7.09 2.17
CA ARG A 29 -13.72 -6.51 0.85
C ARG A 29 -15.23 -6.53 0.54
N ARG A 30 -15.95 -7.50 1.09
CA ARG A 30 -17.42 -7.62 0.95
C ARG A 30 -18.20 -6.77 1.94
N ASP A 31 -17.53 -6.08 2.84
CA ASP A 31 -18.19 -5.11 3.70
C ASP A 31 -18.70 -3.93 2.88
N GLU A 32 -19.94 -3.53 3.09
CA GLU A 32 -20.57 -2.43 2.35
C GLU A 32 -19.84 -1.11 2.55
N SER A 33 -19.20 -0.92 3.69
CA SER A 33 -18.42 0.28 4.01
C SER A 33 -16.98 0.26 3.50
N PHE A 34 -16.53 -0.81 2.85
CA PHE A 34 -15.12 -0.95 2.43
C PHE A 34 -14.63 0.23 1.59
N ASP A 35 -15.41 0.66 0.61
CA ASP A 35 -15.03 1.77 -0.26
C ASP A 35 -14.94 3.08 0.53
N GLU A 36 -15.96 3.40 1.31
CA GLU A 36 -16.00 4.62 2.13
C GLU A 36 -14.87 4.66 3.17
N THR A 37 -14.58 3.53 3.82
CA THR A 37 -13.65 3.49 4.96
C THR A 37 -12.18 3.33 4.56
N GLU A 38 -11.89 2.67 3.42
CA GLU A 38 -10.52 2.33 3.06
C GLU A 38 -10.09 2.71 1.64
N ARG A 39 -10.98 3.20 0.80
CA ARG A 39 -10.66 3.53 -0.58
C ARG A 39 -10.89 5.00 -0.92
N ASP A 40 -12.10 5.50 -0.72
CA ASP A 40 -12.54 6.80 -1.26
C ASP A 40 -11.70 7.95 -0.72
N TYR A 41 -11.39 7.95 0.57
CA TYR A 41 -10.53 8.99 1.15
C TYR A 41 -9.09 8.98 0.59
N LYS A 42 -8.58 7.83 0.17
CA LYS A 42 -7.25 7.74 -0.48
C LYS A 42 -7.28 8.35 -1.87
N ILE A 43 -8.38 8.14 -2.60
CA ILE A 43 -8.61 8.75 -3.91
C ILE A 43 -8.72 10.26 -3.74
N GLU A 44 -9.51 10.76 -2.79
CA GLU A 44 -9.64 12.20 -2.51
C GLU A 44 -8.29 12.85 -2.18
N VAL A 45 -7.48 12.22 -1.33
CA VAL A 45 -6.12 12.72 -1.03
C VAL A 45 -5.24 12.72 -2.28
N ALA A 46 -5.34 11.71 -3.14
CA ALA A 46 -4.59 11.64 -4.38
C ALA A 46 -5.02 12.72 -5.38
N GLU A 47 -6.31 13.08 -5.45
CA GLU A 47 -6.82 14.20 -6.26
C GLU A 47 -6.22 15.53 -5.80
N HIS A 48 -6.09 15.76 -4.50
CA HIS A 48 -5.41 16.95 -3.97
C HIS A 48 -3.93 16.98 -4.36
N LEU A 49 -3.24 15.82 -4.29
CA LEU A 49 -1.85 15.71 -4.74
C LEU A 49 -1.72 15.93 -6.26
N GLN A 50 -2.68 15.43 -7.04
CA GLN A 50 -2.73 15.64 -8.48
C GLN A 50 -2.93 17.13 -8.84
N ALA A 51 -3.75 17.86 -8.09
CA ALA A 51 -3.90 19.31 -8.26
C ALA A 51 -2.58 20.05 -8.00
N ALA A 52 -1.77 19.60 -7.01
CA ALA A 52 -0.45 20.16 -6.77
C ALA A 52 0.54 19.79 -7.90
N LYS A 53 0.48 18.55 -8.43
CA LYS A 53 1.27 18.09 -9.59
C LYS A 53 0.99 18.98 -10.81
N VAL A 54 -0.29 19.15 -11.17
CA VAL A 54 -0.68 19.97 -12.32
C VAL A 54 -0.14 21.40 -12.18
N ALA A 55 -0.36 22.04 -11.03
CA ALA A 55 0.14 23.39 -10.77
C ALA A 55 1.67 23.49 -10.90
N LEU A 56 2.40 22.47 -10.41
CA LEU A 56 3.86 22.45 -10.49
C LEU A 56 4.36 22.34 -11.94
N PHE A 57 3.69 21.53 -12.77
CA PHE A 57 4.08 21.35 -14.18
C PHE A 57 3.69 22.55 -15.04
N GLU A 58 2.64 23.30 -14.67
CA GLU A 58 2.21 24.54 -15.29
C GLU A 58 2.99 25.78 -14.80
N ASP A 59 3.97 25.59 -13.91
CA ASP A 59 4.71 26.67 -13.25
C ASP A 59 3.80 27.67 -12.47
N ASP A 60 2.60 27.20 -12.04
CA ASP A 60 1.69 27.98 -11.21
C ASP A 60 2.34 28.23 -9.83
N PRO A 61 2.52 29.48 -9.39
CA PRO A 61 3.10 29.78 -8.09
C PRO A 61 2.34 29.19 -6.91
N ALA A 62 1.05 28.83 -7.07
CA ALA A 62 0.22 28.21 -6.04
C ALA A 62 0.51 26.71 -5.81
N TRP A 63 1.45 26.09 -6.56
CA TRP A 63 1.75 24.66 -6.42
C TRP A 63 2.05 24.26 -4.97
N LEU A 64 2.74 25.11 -4.24
CA LEU A 64 3.16 24.82 -2.86
C LEU A 64 1.99 24.92 -1.87
N ASP A 65 1.05 25.82 -2.10
CA ASP A 65 -0.16 25.92 -1.29
C ASP A 65 -1.13 24.75 -1.57
N LYS A 66 -1.19 24.30 -2.83
CA LYS A 66 -1.93 23.07 -3.18
C LYS A 66 -1.27 21.83 -2.57
N LEU A 67 0.06 21.74 -2.54
CA LEU A 67 0.78 20.68 -1.85
C LEU A 67 0.51 20.70 -0.33
N HIS A 68 0.54 21.89 0.28
CA HIS A 68 0.17 22.07 1.68
C HIS A 68 -1.24 21.57 1.96
N TYR A 69 -2.19 21.93 1.13
CA TYR A 69 -3.58 21.45 1.25
C TYR A 69 -3.66 19.93 1.17
N ALA A 70 -3.01 19.29 0.20
CA ALA A 70 -2.98 17.83 0.08
C ALA A 70 -2.39 17.12 1.32
N ILE A 71 -1.41 17.75 1.97
CA ILE A 71 -0.79 17.21 3.20
C ILE A 71 -1.69 17.37 4.42
N THR A 72 -2.41 18.51 4.54
CA THR A 72 -3.07 18.93 5.79
C THR A 72 -4.58 18.79 5.80
N ALA A 73 -5.22 18.74 4.61
CA ALA A 73 -6.68 18.66 4.52
C ALA A 73 -7.19 17.30 5.04
N PRO A 74 -8.33 17.29 5.79
CA PRO A 74 -9.05 16.04 6.01
C PRO A 74 -9.48 15.45 4.64
N PRO A 75 -9.51 14.14 4.48
CA PRO A 75 -9.37 13.10 5.50
C PRO A 75 -7.94 12.51 5.59
N ASN A 76 -6.90 13.25 5.21
CA ASN A 76 -5.53 12.69 5.15
C ASN A 76 -5.03 12.17 6.50
N ASN A 77 -4.98 10.85 6.63
CA ASN A 77 -4.34 10.11 7.74
C ASN A 77 -3.26 9.14 7.22
N LEU A 78 -2.85 9.28 5.95
CA LEU A 78 -2.02 8.32 5.24
C LEU A 78 -0.56 8.36 5.66
N THR A 79 -0.07 9.51 6.12
CA THR A 79 1.34 9.72 6.45
C THR A 79 1.54 10.20 7.88
N ASN A 80 2.79 10.10 8.36
CA ASN A 80 3.19 10.85 9.52
C ASN A 80 3.27 12.35 9.15
N TRP A 81 2.33 13.14 9.65
CA TRP A 81 2.22 14.57 9.37
C TRP A 81 3.52 15.34 9.60
N ARG A 82 4.36 14.92 10.57
CA ARG A 82 5.66 15.58 10.83
C ARG A 82 6.64 15.41 9.67
N GLU A 83 6.60 14.25 8.98
CA GLU A 83 7.51 13.97 7.86
C GLU A 83 7.10 14.78 6.63
N THR A 84 5.82 14.75 6.27
CA THR A 84 5.30 15.50 5.12
C THR A 84 5.38 17.02 5.31
N GLN A 85 5.08 17.53 6.51
CA GLN A 85 5.27 18.96 6.81
C GLN A 85 6.75 19.37 6.79
N ALA A 86 7.67 18.51 7.23
CA ALA A 86 9.09 18.81 7.15
C ALA A 86 9.58 18.84 5.69
N PHE A 87 9.03 18.03 4.79
CA PHE A 87 9.28 18.13 3.36
C PHE A 87 8.72 19.43 2.77
N GLU A 88 7.49 19.78 3.11
CA GLU A 88 6.87 21.04 2.69
C GLU A 88 7.67 22.26 3.16
N ALA A 89 8.07 22.30 4.44
CA ALA A 89 8.89 23.37 4.98
C ALA A 89 10.23 23.50 4.24
N TRP A 90 10.86 22.38 3.87
CA TRP A 90 12.05 22.41 3.03
C TRP A 90 11.75 22.97 1.62
N CYS A 91 10.64 22.60 1.01
CA CYS A 91 10.23 23.18 -0.29
C CYS A 91 9.98 24.68 -0.19
N ARG A 92 9.42 25.19 0.92
CA ARG A 92 9.23 26.66 1.12
C ARG A 92 10.56 27.41 1.23
N LEU A 93 11.58 26.81 1.83
CA LEU A 93 12.92 27.38 1.93
C LEU A 93 13.73 27.23 0.63
N HIS A 94 13.46 26.20 -0.15
CA HIS A 94 14.19 25.83 -1.35
C HIS A 94 13.24 25.44 -2.49
N PRO A 95 12.40 26.37 -3.01
CA PRO A 95 11.30 26.05 -3.91
C PRO A 95 11.78 25.37 -5.21
N GLU A 96 12.89 25.80 -5.79
CA GLU A 96 13.42 25.19 -7.02
C GLU A 96 13.90 23.75 -6.79
N ASN A 97 14.50 23.47 -5.64
CA ASN A 97 14.91 22.10 -5.30
C ASN A 97 13.69 21.20 -5.05
N GLY A 98 12.65 21.72 -4.40
CA GLY A 98 11.37 21.04 -4.23
C GLY A 98 10.69 20.70 -5.57
N LYS A 99 10.67 21.65 -6.50
CA LYS A 99 10.16 21.42 -7.87
C LYS A 99 10.95 20.33 -8.58
N VAL A 100 12.29 20.38 -8.52
CA VAL A 100 13.13 19.34 -9.15
C VAL A 100 12.85 17.97 -8.57
N ALA A 101 12.75 17.85 -7.23
CA ALA A 101 12.47 16.57 -6.58
C ALA A 101 11.11 16.00 -7.00
N LEU A 102 10.05 16.82 -6.94
CA LEU A 102 8.70 16.37 -7.31
C LEU A 102 8.55 16.10 -8.81
N ARG A 103 9.17 16.90 -9.69
CA ARG A 103 9.17 16.63 -11.14
C ARG A 103 9.81 15.28 -11.47
N ARG A 104 10.91 14.90 -10.80
CA ARG A 104 11.52 13.58 -10.96
C ARG A 104 10.60 12.44 -10.50
N LEU A 105 9.89 12.63 -9.38
CA LEU A 105 8.95 11.63 -8.87
C LEU A 105 7.74 11.46 -9.78
N TRP A 106 7.29 12.55 -10.43
CA TRP A 106 6.09 12.61 -11.25
C TRP A 106 6.38 12.53 -12.76
N ASP A 107 7.58 12.12 -13.15
CA ASP A 107 7.98 11.93 -14.55
C ASP A 107 7.39 10.62 -15.09
N GLU A 108 6.44 10.72 -16.02
CA GLU A 108 5.73 9.57 -16.58
C GLU A 108 6.59 8.71 -17.51
N ASP A 109 7.64 9.30 -18.09
CA ASP A 109 8.53 8.64 -19.03
C ASP A 109 9.60 7.76 -18.35
N VAL A 110 9.69 7.83 -17.01
CA VAL A 110 10.69 7.13 -16.21
C VAL A 110 10.06 5.96 -15.43
N ALA A 111 10.77 4.84 -15.30
CA ALA A 111 10.32 3.68 -14.53
C ALA A 111 10.10 4.02 -13.05
N VAL A 112 9.12 3.38 -12.41
CA VAL A 112 8.70 3.70 -11.03
C VAL A 112 9.85 3.62 -10.02
N ALA A 113 10.72 2.62 -10.13
CA ALA A 113 11.86 2.48 -9.23
C ALA A 113 12.82 3.67 -9.38
N GLU A 114 13.15 4.03 -10.59
CA GLU A 114 14.05 5.15 -10.89
C GLU A 114 13.46 6.48 -10.42
N ARG A 115 12.15 6.71 -10.60
CA ARG A 115 11.45 7.90 -10.08
C ARG A 115 11.63 8.05 -8.57
N MET A 116 11.44 6.96 -7.83
CA MET A 116 11.56 6.99 -6.38
C MET A 116 13.01 7.20 -5.92
N ASP A 117 13.96 6.58 -6.58
CA ASP A 117 15.38 6.70 -6.24
C ASP A 117 15.90 8.10 -6.60
N THR A 118 15.55 8.65 -7.77
CA THR A 118 15.93 10.03 -8.18
C THR A 118 15.27 11.11 -7.32
N PHE A 119 14.04 10.89 -6.83
CA PHE A 119 13.45 11.74 -5.81
C PHE A 119 14.28 11.74 -4.52
N ALA A 120 14.64 10.55 -4.04
CA ALA A 120 15.44 10.40 -2.83
C ALA A 120 16.80 11.09 -2.97
N GLU A 121 17.46 10.96 -4.12
CA GLU A 121 18.71 11.66 -4.44
C GLU A 121 18.53 13.20 -4.45
N ALA A 122 17.42 13.69 -5.00
CA ALA A 122 17.14 15.13 -5.04
C ALA A 122 16.88 15.73 -3.65
N VAL A 123 16.33 14.95 -2.72
CA VAL A 123 16.07 15.36 -1.33
C VAL A 123 17.31 15.25 -0.45
N ALA A 124 18.24 14.32 -0.74
CA ALA A 124 19.41 14.02 0.10
C ALA A 124 20.29 15.25 0.47
N PRO A 125 20.53 16.24 -0.42
CA PRO A 125 21.30 17.43 -0.08
C PRO A 125 20.69 18.28 1.06
N SER A 126 19.40 18.10 1.36
CA SER A 126 18.75 18.75 2.50
C SER A 126 19.16 18.16 3.86
N GLY A 127 19.96 17.10 3.89
CA GLY A 127 20.24 16.30 5.08
C GLY A 127 19.10 15.38 5.50
N ARG A 128 18.04 15.27 4.70
CA ARG A 128 16.89 14.38 4.92
C ARG A 128 17.09 13.07 4.17
N LEU A 129 16.67 12.00 4.80
CA LEU A 129 16.51 10.72 4.11
C LEU A 129 15.05 10.59 3.65
N ALA A 130 14.82 10.51 2.35
CA ALA A 130 13.51 10.18 1.82
C ALA A 130 13.07 8.81 2.35
N ARG A 131 11.83 8.72 2.81
CA ARG A 131 11.25 7.47 3.30
C ARG A 131 10.26 6.93 2.30
N ILE A 132 10.22 5.62 2.14
CA ILE A 132 9.33 4.97 1.17
C ILE A 132 7.85 5.32 1.39
N ALA A 133 7.41 5.48 2.64
CA ALA A 133 6.03 5.90 2.94
C ALA A 133 5.75 7.33 2.46
N GLU A 134 6.66 8.27 2.70
CA GLU A 134 6.55 9.65 2.23
C GLU A 134 6.61 9.72 0.69
N THR A 135 7.59 9.03 0.10
CA THR A 135 7.77 9.03 -1.36
C THR A 135 6.57 8.42 -2.08
N SER A 136 6.05 7.28 -1.59
CA SER A 136 4.86 6.66 -2.17
C SER A 136 3.58 7.49 -1.95
N PHE A 137 3.48 8.25 -0.87
CA PHE A 137 2.40 9.20 -0.66
C PHE A 137 2.36 10.25 -1.77
N PHE A 138 3.48 10.94 -2.02
CA PHE A 138 3.53 11.91 -3.12
C PHE A 138 3.35 11.25 -4.49
N HIS A 139 3.79 10.00 -4.64
CA HIS A 139 3.64 9.26 -5.89
C HIS A 139 2.18 8.92 -6.24
N MET A 140 1.26 8.91 -5.25
CA MET A 140 -0.18 8.75 -5.49
C MET A 140 -0.76 9.83 -6.43
N ALA A 141 -0.12 10.99 -6.57
CA ALA A 141 -0.49 12.02 -7.54
C ALA A 141 -0.46 11.55 -9.01
N MET A 142 0.21 10.44 -9.30
CA MET A 142 0.26 9.85 -10.63
C MET A 142 -1.01 9.08 -10.95
N ASP A 143 -1.32 8.11 -10.12
CA ASP A 143 -2.52 7.27 -10.16
C ASP A 143 -2.58 6.44 -8.87
N PRO A 144 -3.50 6.70 -7.93
CA PRO A 144 -3.60 5.94 -6.69
C PRO A 144 -4.00 4.48 -6.91
N HIS A 145 -4.65 4.16 -8.03
CA HIS A 145 -5.06 2.80 -8.38
C HIS A 145 -3.87 1.94 -8.79
N ALA A 146 -2.90 2.55 -9.49
CA ALA A 146 -1.67 1.89 -9.92
C ALA A 146 -0.55 1.98 -8.87
N PHE A 147 -0.49 3.09 -8.11
CA PHE A 147 0.59 3.43 -7.20
C PHE A 147 0.08 3.75 -5.79
N PRO A 148 -0.50 2.78 -5.06
CA PRO A 148 -1.01 3.01 -3.72
C PRO A 148 0.12 3.25 -2.71
N ILE A 149 -0.25 3.87 -1.58
CA ILE A 149 0.69 4.18 -0.51
C ILE A 149 1.34 2.92 0.10
N TYR A 150 2.65 2.99 0.34
CA TYR A 150 3.40 1.97 1.07
C TYR A 150 3.44 2.29 2.58
N ARG A 151 3.07 1.32 3.41
CA ARG A 151 3.15 1.40 4.88
C ARG A 151 3.95 0.19 5.37
N ALA A 152 5.14 0.42 5.93
CA ALA A 152 6.09 -0.66 6.23
C ALA A 152 5.50 -1.77 7.11
N ALA A 153 4.99 -1.44 8.30
CA ALA A 153 4.50 -2.45 9.23
C ALA A 153 3.33 -3.31 8.69
N PRO A 154 2.29 -2.74 8.04
CA PRO A 154 1.26 -3.55 7.37
C PRO A 154 1.79 -4.41 6.24
N VAL A 155 2.69 -3.88 5.41
CA VAL A 155 3.29 -4.64 4.30
C VAL A 155 4.11 -5.79 4.84
N ASP A 156 5.02 -5.56 5.78
CA ASP A 156 5.85 -6.62 6.38
C ASP A 156 4.98 -7.73 6.98
N LYS A 157 3.89 -7.35 7.67
CA LYS A 157 2.94 -8.31 8.24
C LYS A 157 2.18 -9.08 7.16
N ALA A 158 1.78 -8.44 6.05
CA ALA A 158 1.11 -9.10 4.95
C ALA A 158 2.02 -10.10 4.24
N LEU A 159 3.30 -9.73 4.02
CA LEU A 159 4.31 -10.64 3.46
C LEU A 159 4.49 -11.87 4.37
N ASP A 160 4.60 -11.67 5.68
CA ASP A 160 4.74 -12.77 6.64
C ASP A 160 3.49 -13.67 6.65
N LEU A 161 2.28 -13.11 6.76
CA LEU A 161 1.04 -13.88 6.78
C LEU A 161 0.81 -14.70 5.49
N THR A 162 1.25 -14.19 4.34
CA THR A 162 1.12 -14.88 3.05
C THR A 162 2.27 -15.86 2.78
N GLY A 163 3.40 -15.69 3.45
CA GLY A 163 4.66 -16.36 3.12
C GLY A 163 5.27 -15.87 1.81
N TYR A 164 4.92 -14.66 1.38
CA TYR A 164 5.60 -14.02 0.26
C TYR A 164 6.97 -13.51 0.71
N PRO A 165 8.03 -13.68 -0.10
CA PRO A 165 9.37 -13.31 0.33
C PRO A 165 9.47 -11.81 0.63
N THR A 166 10.22 -11.46 1.67
CA THR A 166 10.52 -10.07 2.01
C THR A 166 11.50 -9.46 0.99
N PRO A 167 11.59 -8.12 0.88
CA PRO A 167 12.58 -7.48 0.02
C PRO A 167 14.01 -7.98 0.26
N SER A 168 14.40 -8.19 1.51
CA SER A 168 15.74 -8.67 1.86
C SER A 168 16.02 -10.11 1.39
N GLU A 169 15.01 -10.99 1.45
CA GLU A 169 15.13 -12.37 0.95
C GLU A 169 15.32 -12.45 -0.57
N VAL A 170 14.87 -11.44 -1.30
CA VAL A 170 15.09 -11.32 -2.75
C VAL A 170 16.25 -10.38 -3.10
N GLY A 171 17.10 -10.04 -2.14
CA GLY A 171 18.33 -9.28 -2.35
C GLY A 171 18.14 -7.77 -2.52
N VAL A 172 16.96 -7.21 -2.14
CA VAL A 172 16.71 -5.76 -2.15
C VAL A 172 17.20 -5.15 -0.85
N LYS A 173 18.10 -4.17 -0.94
CA LYS A 173 18.66 -3.48 0.23
C LYS A 173 17.70 -2.43 0.80
N SER A 174 17.88 -2.10 2.07
CA SER A 174 17.01 -1.13 2.77
C SER A 174 17.03 0.28 2.15
N GLY A 175 18.12 0.68 1.52
CA GLY A 175 18.27 1.99 0.85
C GLY A 175 17.74 2.05 -0.58
N GLU A 176 17.39 0.92 -1.19
CA GLU A 176 16.86 0.85 -2.57
C GLU A 176 15.33 1.08 -2.55
N LEU A 177 14.90 2.34 -2.40
CA LEU A 177 13.48 2.69 -2.23
C LEU A 177 12.63 2.24 -3.41
N GLY A 178 13.11 2.50 -4.61
CA GLY A 178 12.42 2.14 -5.85
C GLY A 178 12.19 0.64 -5.96
N ARG A 179 13.24 -0.18 -5.78
CA ARG A 179 13.13 -1.64 -5.83
C ARG A 179 12.24 -2.22 -4.73
N ARG A 180 12.26 -1.61 -3.53
CA ARG A 180 11.34 -2.02 -2.45
C ARG A 180 9.89 -1.71 -2.81
N TYR A 181 9.64 -0.59 -3.44
CA TYR A 181 8.30 -0.23 -3.88
C TYR A 181 7.82 -1.12 -5.03
N GLU A 182 8.66 -1.42 -6.03
CA GLU A 182 8.34 -2.38 -7.09
C GLU A 182 8.02 -3.78 -6.53
N HIS A 183 8.79 -4.23 -5.54
CA HIS A 183 8.51 -5.49 -4.85
C HIS A 183 7.11 -5.49 -4.21
N PHE A 184 6.72 -4.38 -3.58
CA PHE A 184 5.38 -4.20 -3.03
C PHE A 184 4.30 -4.21 -4.12
N LEU A 185 4.49 -3.49 -5.23
CA LEU A 185 3.54 -3.51 -6.34
C LEU A 185 3.38 -4.91 -6.92
N THR A 186 4.48 -5.65 -7.05
CA THR A 186 4.46 -7.06 -7.50
C THR A 186 3.67 -7.95 -6.52
N PHE A 187 3.84 -7.75 -5.22
CA PHE A 187 3.04 -8.45 -4.20
C PHE A 187 1.54 -8.20 -4.39
N LEU A 188 1.14 -6.93 -4.62
CA LEU A 188 -0.27 -6.58 -4.86
C LEU A 188 -0.82 -7.21 -6.15
N ASP A 189 -0.03 -7.22 -7.23
CA ASP A 189 -0.42 -7.87 -8.50
C ASP A 189 -0.64 -9.38 -8.32
N ILE A 190 0.22 -10.03 -7.54
CA ILE A 190 0.06 -11.46 -7.21
C ILE A 190 -1.20 -11.67 -6.34
N MET A 191 -1.46 -10.77 -5.39
CA MET A 191 -2.66 -10.80 -4.56
C MET A 191 -3.92 -10.70 -5.42
N ILE A 192 -4.00 -9.74 -6.35
CA ILE A 192 -5.12 -9.58 -7.29
C ILE A 192 -5.31 -10.84 -8.13
N LYS A 193 -4.23 -11.35 -8.73
CA LYS A 193 -4.29 -12.57 -9.55
C LYS A 193 -4.79 -13.80 -8.77
N ARG A 194 -4.33 -13.97 -7.54
CA ARG A 194 -4.76 -15.08 -6.68
C ARG A 194 -6.20 -14.91 -6.21
N ALA A 195 -6.60 -13.68 -5.89
CA ALA A 195 -7.97 -13.34 -5.50
C ALA A 195 -8.97 -13.70 -6.61
N ALA A 196 -8.67 -13.36 -7.85
CA ALA A 196 -9.51 -13.70 -9.01
C ALA A 196 -9.70 -15.21 -9.18
N ASN A 197 -8.70 -16.04 -8.87
CA ASN A 197 -8.83 -17.49 -8.91
C ASN A 197 -9.75 -18.05 -7.79
N GLY A 198 -9.98 -17.29 -6.73
CA GLY A 198 -10.84 -17.63 -5.58
C GLY A 198 -12.17 -16.87 -5.54
N GLU A 199 -12.59 -16.28 -6.66
CA GLU A 199 -13.83 -15.49 -6.78
C GLU A 199 -13.88 -14.24 -5.88
N LEU A 200 -12.72 -13.74 -5.45
CA LEU A 200 -12.60 -12.47 -4.76
C LEU A 200 -12.18 -11.40 -5.78
N GLU A 201 -13.05 -10.43 -6.00
CA GLU A 201 -12.77 -9.31 -6.88
C GLU A 201 -11.99 -8.22 -6.13
N LEU A 202 -10.75 -7.99 -6.58
CA LEU A 202 -9.94 -6.82 -6.25
C LEU A 202 -9.74 -6.04 -7.56
N ARG A 203 -10.33 -4.84 -7.64
CA ARG A 203 -10.42 -4.03 -8.88
C ARG A 203 -9.04 -3.58 -9.38
N ASP A 204 -8.15 -3.26 -8.44
CA ASP A 204 -6.84 -2.67 -8.70
C ASP A 204 -5.90 -2.84 -7.49
N ARG A 205 -4.69 -2.28 -7.59
CA ARG A 205 -3.70 -2.32 -6.50
C ARG A 205 -4.15 -1.55 -5.25
N LEU A 206 -4.99 -0.52 -5.40
CA LEU A 206 -5.54 0.21 -4.26
C LEU A 206 -6.49 -0.67 -3.43
N ASP A 207 -7.37 -1.46 -4.09
CA ASP A 207 -8.20 -2.46 -3.41
C ASP A 207 -7.33 -3.50 -2.70
N ALA A 208 -6.32 -4.02 -3.38
CA ALA A 208 -5.41 -5.01 -2.80
C ALA A 208 -4.66 -4.46 -1.58
N GLN A 209 -4.17 -3.21 -1.67
CA GLN A 209 -3.51 -2.51 -0.55
C GLN A 209 -4.48 -2.28 0.62
N SER A 210 -5.70 -1.83 0.34
CA SER A 210 -6.74 -1.57 1.34
C SER A 210 -7.15 -2.85 2.06
N ALA A 211 -7.40 -3.93 1.31
CA ALA A 211 -7.73 -5.23 1.88
C ALA A 211 -6.58 -5.80 2.72
N ALA A 212 -5.33 -5.67 2.26
CA ALA A 212 -4.14 -6.08 3.02
C ALA A 212 -3.97 -5.26 4.30
N TRP A 213 -4.24 -3.94 4.25
CA TRP A 213 -4.26 -3.07 5.42
C TRP A 213 -5.28 -3.53 6.45
N MET A 214 -6.53 -3.79 6.05
CA MET A 214 -7.57 -4.25 6.96
C MET A 214 -7.21 -5.59 7.61
N VAL A 215 -6.74 -6.58 6.83
CA VAL A 215 -6.30 -7.87 7.39
C VAL A 215 -5.18 -7.72 8.41
N THR A 216 -4.31 -6.75 8.25
CA THR A 216 -3.12 -6.61 9.11
C THR A 216 -3.29 -5.66 10.28
N GLN A 217 -4.22 -4.68 10.19
CA GLN A 217 -4.32 -3.57 11.14
C GLN A 217 -5.68 -3.43 11.81
N TRP A 218 -6.76 -3.86 11.15
CA TRP A 218 -8.10 -3.69 11.70
C TRP A 218 -8.44 -4.77 12.73
N PRO A 219 -9.26 -4.44 13.73
CA PRO A 219 -9.93 -5.45 14.53
C PRO A 219 -10.94 -6.23 13.68
N PRO A 220 -11.39 -7.41 14.12
CA PRO A 220 -12.52 -8.08 13.48
C PRO A 220 -13.76 -7.19 13.52
N LEU A 221 -14.58 -7.24 12.46
CA LEU A 221 -15.79 -6.42 12.41
C LEU A 221 -16.80 -6.86 13.46
N GLU A 222 -17.50 -5.90 14.06
CA GLU A 222 -18.38 -6.15 15.22
C GLU A 222 -19.52 -7.14 14.91
N TYR A 223 -20.03 -7.12 13.67
CA TYR A 223 -21.11 -8.00 13.23
C TYR A 223 -20.68 -9.43 12.90
N TRP A 224 -19.37 -9.72 12.89
CA TRP A 224 -18.90 -11.10 12.71
C TRP A 224 -19.26 -11.95 13.92
N SER A 225 -19.50 -13.26 13.67
CA SER A 225 -19.72 -14.21 14.77
C SER A 225 -18.56 -14.20 15.76
N GLU A 226 -18.83 -14.53 17.02
CA GLU A 226 -17.77 -14.64 18.05
C GLU A 226 -16.67 -15.62 17.61
N THR A 227 -17.06 -16.75 16.99
CA THR A 227 -16.10 -17.73 16.46
C THR A 227 -15.21 -17.12 15.36
N ASP A 228 -15.78 -16.33 14.44
CA ASP A 228 -14.99 -15.68 13.39
C ASP A 228 -14.07 -14.60 13.96
N ARG A 229 -14.56 -13.81 14.93
CA ARG A 229 -13.75 -12.77 15.58
C ARG A 229 -12.55 -13.36 16.31
N GLN A 230 -12.76 -14.45 17.04
CA GLN A 230 -11.68 -15.17 17.69
C GLN A 230 -10.69 -15.77 16.67
N ALA A 231 -11.19 -16.47 15.65
CA ALA A 231 -10.36 -17.08 14.61
C ALA A 231 -9.52 -16.03 13.84
N PHE A 232 -10.09 -14.86 13.55
CA PHE A 232 -9.37 -13.76 12.92
C PHE A 232 -8.29 -13.18 13.84
N SER A 233 -8.60 -12.97 15.12
CA SER A 233 -7.63 -12.45 16.10
C SER A 233 -6.45 -13.41 16.28
N GLU A 234 -6.71 -14.71 16.33
CA GLU A 234 -5.67 -15.75 16.37
C GLU A 234 -4.83 -15.75 15.09
N TYR A 235 -5.48 -15.60 13.92
CA TYR A 235 -4.79 -15.51 12.64
C TYR A 235 -3.87 -14.28 12.56
N GLN A 236 -4.35 -13.11 12.98
CA GLN A 236 -3.53 -11.90 13.05
C GLN A 236 -2.34 -12.04 14.02
N GLY A 237 -2.52 -12.74 15.12
CA GLY A 237 -1.46 -12.97 16.11
C GLY A 237 -0.33 -13.89 15.62
N GLN A 238 -0.60 -14.78 14.63
CA GLN A 238 0.40 -15.72 14.13
C GLN A 238 1.62 -15.05 13.50
N GLY A 239 1.48 -13.87 12.85
CA GLY A 239 2.60 -13.12 12.28
C GLY A 239 3.57 -12.50 13.29
N SER A 240 3.28 -12.55 14.59
CA SER A 240 4.13 -11.98 15.65
C SER A 240 5.03 -13.01 16.36
N LEU A 241 4.86 -14.30 16.08
CA LEU A 241 5.52 -15.40 16.81
C LEU A 241 6.76 -15.97 16.12
N ILE A 242 7.11 -15.47 14.91
CA ILE A 242 8.28 -15.94 14.16
C ILE A 242 9.24 -14.75 13.98
N ARG A 243 9.95 -14.39 15.04
CA ARG A 243 11.19 -13.60 14.98
C ARG A 243 12.26 -14.28 15.82
#